data_f44a8d1fec25ca674db5e527721213c3
#
_entry.id   f44a8d1fec25ca674db5e527721213c3
#
_cell.length_a   1.000
_cell.length_b   1.000
_cell.length_c   1.000
_cell.angle_alpha   90.00
_cell.angle_beta   90.00
_cell.angle_gamma   90.00
#
_symmetry.space_group_name_H-M   'P 1'
#
loop_
_entity.id
_entity.type
_entity.pdbx_description
1 polymer ?
#
loop_
_entity_poly.entity_id
_entity_poly.type
_entity_poly.pdbx_seq_one_letter_code
_entity_poly.pdbx_strand_id
1 'polypeptide(L)'
;MSNEYDEALSIHSDAEVYSSFLQANHAIKFMILENWGIYLYLLEGGPVQVNRQRLERLGAAMMTNEKDLDVSAESDAELLLVHVRLT
;
A
#
# COMPACT_ATOMS: atom_id res chain seq x y z
N MET A 1 -5.41 9.98 -17.35
CA MET A 1 -5.49 9.98 -16.80
C MET A 1 -5.25 9.81 -16.45
N SER A 2 -5.10 9.83 -16.34
CA SER A 2 -5.03 9.86 -15.72
C SER A 2 -5.03 9.53 -15.13
N ASN A 3 -4.99 9.65 -15.09
CA ASN A 3 -4.95 9.34 -14.38
C ASN A 3 -5.53 9.03 -13.99
N GLU A 4 -6.06 8.84 -14.20
CA GLU A 4 -6.63 8.59 -13.67
C GLU A 4 -6.80 8.23 -12.62
N TYR A 5 -6.74 8.03 -12.53
CA TYR A 5 -7.20 7.55 -11.32
C TYR A 5 -6.99 8.48 -10.24
N ASP A 6 -6.17 9.15 -10.33
CA ASP A 6 -5.78 9.96 -9.25
C ASP A 6 -6.67 11.15 -9.07
N GLU A 7 -7.39 11.57 -10.05
CA GLU A 7 -8.15 12.77 -9.82
C GLU A 7 -9.30 12.53 -8.90
N ALA A 8 -9.94 11.41 -8.99
CA ALA A 8 -11.03 11.13 -8.08
C ALA A 8 -10.54 10.95 -6.67
N LEU A 9 -9.32 10.50 -6.54
CA LEU A 9 -8.79 10.18 -5.24
C LEU A 9 -8.13 11.35 -4.59
N SER A 10 -8.00 12.43 -5.28
CA SER A 10 -7.31 13.57 -4.74
C SER A 10 -8.25 14.64 -4.22
N ILE A 11 -9.45 14.25 -3.86
CA ILE A 11 -10.38 15.18 -3.29
C ILE A 11 -9.77 15.87 -2.08
N HIS A 12 -9.08 15.12 -1.28
CA HIS A 12 -8.39 15.68 -0.14
C HIS A 12 -6.92 15.53 -0.33
N SER A 13 -6.20 16.59 -0.12
CA SER A 13 -4.76 16.55 -0.23
C SER A 13 -4.12 15.76 0.91
N ASP A 14 -4.90 15.34 1.90
CA ASP A 14 -4.37 14.65 3.07
C ASP A 14 -4.44 13.14 2.96
N ALA A 15 -4.93 12.62 1.86
CA ALA A 15 -5.05 11.18 1.71
C ALA A 15 -4.97 10.79 0.23
N GLU A 16 -4.33 9.67 -0.02
CA GLU A 16 -4.21 9.10 -1.35
C GLU A 16 -4.54 7.62 -1.26
N VAL A 17 -5.29 7.12 -2.22
CA VAL A 17 -5.68 5.72 -2.24
C VAL A 17 -5.19 5.10 -3.53
N TYR A 18 -4.50 3.98 -3.40
CA TYR A 18 -3.96 3.25 -4.54
C TYR A 18 -4.43 1.82 -4.48
N SER A 19 -4.76 1.24 -5.62
CA SER A 19 -4.95 -0.19 -5.68
C SER A 19 -3.86 -0.76 -6.59
N SER A 20 -3.41 -1.96 -6.25
CA SER A 20 -2.28 -2.54 -6.92
C SER A 20 -2.45 -4.04 -7.02
N PHE A 21 -2.06 -4.59 -8.16
CA PHE A 21 -2.00 -6.02 -8.34
C PHE A 21 -0.54 -6.40 -8.43
N LEU A 22 -0.10 -7.27 -7.53
CA LEU A 22 1.29 -7.65 -7.43
C LEU A 22 1.41 -9.13 -7.76
N GLN A 23 2.16 -9.43 -8.80
CA GLN A 23 2.35 -10.82 -9.21
C GLN A 23 3.32 -11.53 -8.29
N ALA A 24 3.21 -12.84 -8.27
CA ALA A 24 4.08 -13.68 -7.43
C ALA A 24 5.54 -13.38 -7.72
N ASN A 25 6.33 -13.33 -6.67
CA ASN A 25 7.77 -13.12 -6.73
C ASN A 25 8.15 -11.73 -7.23
N HIS A 26 7.21 -10.81 -7.24
CA HIS A 26 7.50 -9.41 -7.55
C HIS A 26 7.43 -8.60 -6.27
N ALA A 27 8.02 -7.43 -6.32
CA ALA A 27 8.06 -6.54 -5.18
C ALA A 27 7.85 -5.11 -5.65
N ILE A 28 7.25 -4.31 -4.79
CA ILE A 28 7.12 -2.88 -5.05
C ILE A 28 7.68 -2.13 -3.85
N LYS A 29 8.09 -0.92 -4.12
CA LYS A 29 8.61 -0.04 -3.08
C LYS A 29 7.87 1.27 -3.17
N PHE A 30 7.43 1.77 -2.03
CA PHE A 30 6.69 3.01 -1.95
C PHE A 30 7.37 3.90 -0.91
N MET A 31 7.58 5.16 -1.27
CA MET A 31 8.23 6.10 -0.37
C MET A 31 7.16 6.80 0.46
N ILE A 32 7.30 6.74 1.77
CA ILE A 32 6.34 7.34 2.68
C ILE A 32 6.82 8.74 3.02
N LEU A 33 5.95 9.72 2.81
CA LEU A 33 6.31 11.11 3.08
C LEU A 33 6.41 11.33 4.58
N GLU A 34 7.21 12.32 4.95
CA GLU A 34 7.36 12.68 6.34
C GLU A 34 6.02 13.13 6.90
N ASN A 35 5.69 12.68 8.10
CA ASN A 35 4.43 12.95 8.78
C ASN A 35 3.24 12.29 8.11
N TRP A 36 3.49 11.27 7.29
CA TRP A 36 2.43 10.49 6.65
C TRP A 36 2.54 9.05 7.14
N GLY A 37 1.46 8.34 7.01
CA GLY A 37 1.43 6.93 7.32
C GLY A 37 0.73 6.16 6.23
N ILE A 38 0.81 4.84 6.31
CA ILE A 38 0.21 3.98 5.31
C ILE A 38 -0.63 2.92 5.99
N TYR A 39 -1.83 2.72 5.46
CA TYR A 39 -2.65 1.56 5.75
C TYR A 39 -2.60 0.69 4.51
N LEU A 40 -2.29 -0.56 4.70
CA LEU A 40 -2.20 -1.51 3.60
C LEU A 40 -3.12 -2.67 3.89
N TYR A 41 -3.96 -2.99 2.92
CA TYR A 41 -4.92 -4.07 3.03
C TYR A 41 -4.65 -5.09 1.95
N LEU A 42 -4.60 -6.36 2.32
CA LEU A 42 -4.48 -7.44 1.37
C LEU A 42 -5.88 -7.96 1.08
N LEU A 43 -6.36 -7.67 -0.13
CA LEU A 43 -7.74 -7.98 -0.49
C LEU A 43 -7.89 -9.40 -1.02
N GLU A 44 -6.95 -9.84 -1.83
CA GLU A 44 -6.98 -11.17 -2.43
C GLU A 44 -5.58 -11.70 -2.57
N GLY A 45 -5.45 -13.01 -2.51
CA GLY A 45 -4.18 -13.66 -2.75
C GLY A 45 -3.23 -13.57 -1.58
N GLY A 46 -1.96 -13.46 -1.90
CA GLY A 46 -0.93 -13.42 -0.88
C GLY A 46 -0.49 -14.78 -0.43
N PRO A 47 0.23 -14.88 0.65
CA PRO A 47 0.59 -13.76 1.55
C PRO A 47 1.63 -12.83 0.94
N VAL A 48 1.77 -11.69 1.56
CA VAL A 48 2.77 -10.72 1.15
C VAL A 48 3.65 -10.39 2.34
N GLN A 49 4.89 -9.99 2.05
CA GLN A 49 5.79 -9.45 3.05
C GLN A 49 5.74 -7.95 2.97
N VAL A 50 5.42 -7.30 4.07
CA VAL A 50 5.33 -5.86 4.14
C VAL A 50 6.42 -5.42 5.10
N ASN A 51 7.49 -4.83 4.54
CA ASN A 51 8.71 -4.58 5.25
C ASN A 51 9.22 -5.90 5.84
N ARG A 52 9.03 -6.16 7.10
CA ARG A 52 9.48 -7.42 7.68
C ARG A 52 8.31 -8.21 8.25
N GLN A 53 7.11 -7.85 7.89
CA GLN A 53 5.92 -8.43 8.48
C GLN A 53 5.15 -9.18 7.42
N ARG A 54 4.69 -10.37 7.77
CA ARG A 54 3.90 -11.16 6.86
C ARG A 54 2.44 -10.78 6.99
N LEU A 55 1.78 -10.58 5.86
CA LEU A 55 0.38 -10.19 5.83
C LEU A 55 -0.42 -11.25 5.09
N GLU A 56 -1.43 -11.78 5.74
CA GLU A 56 -2.30 -12.79 5.17
C GLU A 56 -3.50 -12.14 4.53
N ARG A 57 -4.24 -12.93 3.74
CA ARG A 57 -5.41 -12.45 3.05
C ARG A 57 -6.39 -11.81 4.04
N LEU A 58 -6.97 -10.70 3.65
CA LEU A 58 -7.89 -9.89 4.46
C LEU A 58 -7.23 -9.27 5.68
N GLY A 59 -5.91 -9.36 5.75
CA GLY A 59 -5.19 -8.70 6.80
C GLY A 59 -4.92 -7.25 6.46
N ALA A 60 -4.50 -6.51 7.46
CA ALA A 60 -4.17 -5.10 7.31
C ALA A 60 -2.91 -4.79 8.09
N ALA A 61 -2.16 -3.83 7.60
CA ALA A 61 -0.97 -3.35 8.28
C ALA A 61 -0.99 -1.83 8.26
N MET A 62 -0.53 -1.24 9.36
CA MET A 62 -0.41 0.20 9.44
C MET A 62 1.04 0.53 9.75
N MET A 63 1.57 1.49 9.01
CA MET A 63 2.95 1.90 9.21
C MET A 63 3.03 3.38 9.42
N THR A 64 3.67 3.75 10.51
CA THR A 64 3.97 5.15 10.82
C THR A 64 5.44 5.22 11.19
N ASN A 65 6.03 6.36 10.99
CA ASN A 65 7.44 6.59 11.31
C ASN A 65 8.38 5.72 10.48
N GLU A 66 7.93 5.32 9.30
CA GLU A 66 8.75 4.58 8.34
C GLU A 66 8.98 5.46 7.13
N LYS A 67 10.11 5.27 6.50
CA LYS A 67 10.41 6.05 5.29
C LYS A 67 10.03 5.30 4.03
N ASP A 68 10.10 3.98 4.07
CA ASP A 68 9.87 3.16 2.90
C ASP A 68 8.91 2.05 3.21
N LEU A 69 8.12 1.71 2.22
CA LEU A 69 7.27 0.54 2.25
C LEU A 69 7.78 -0.42 1.19
N ASP A 70 8.18 -1.60 1.62
CA ASP A 70 8.58 -2.67 0.72
C ASP A 70 7.54 -3.77 0.81
N VAL A 71 6.95 -4.11 -0.32
CA VAL A 71 5.95 -5.17 -0.37
C VAL A 71 6.39 -6.18 -1.40
N SER A 72 6.48 -7.43 -1.00
CA SER A 72 6.78 -8.52 -1.92
C SER A 72 5.72 -9.60 -1.78
N ALA A 73 5.33 -10.18 -2.89
CA ALA A 73 4.27 -11.16 -2.91
C ALA A 73 4.84 -12.55 -3.09
N GLU A 74 4.34 -13.50 -2.29
CA GLU A 74 4.69 -14.91 -2.46
C GLU A 74 3.82 -15.56 -3.53
N SER A 75 2.62 -15.03 -3.73
CA SER A 75 1.77 -15.40 -4.83
C SER A 75 0.99 -14.15 -5.22
N ASP A 76 0.28 -14.23 -6.35
CA ASP A 76 -0.44 -13.06 -6.85
C ASP A 76 -1.31 -12.47 -5.76
N ALA A 77 -1.28 -11.16 -5.66
CA ALA A 77 -1.98 -10.46 -4.58
C ALA A 77 -2.58 -9.17 -5.07
N GLU A 78 -3.74 -8.85 -4.52
CA GLU A 78 -4.40 -7.58 -4.78
C GLU A 78 -4.39 -6.77 -3.50
N LEU A 79 -3.89 -5.54 -3.60
CA LEU A 79 -3.63 -4.71 -2.44
C LEU A 79 -4.36 -3.38 -2.56
N LEU A 80 -4.77 -2.86 -1.43
CA LEU A 80 -5.28 -1.49 -1.33
C LEU A 80 -4.37 -0.75 -0.36
N LEU A 81 -3.84 0.36 -0.81
CA LEU A 81 -2.91 1.14 -0.03
C LEU A 81 -3.48 2.53 0.18
N VAL A 82 -3.55 2.96 1.43
CA VAL A 82 -4.03 4.30 1.78
C VAL A 82 -2.90 5.05 2.44
N HIS A 83 -2.46 6.12 1.80
CA HIS A 83 -1.35 6.96 2.26
C HIS A 83 -1.97 8.22 2.84
N VAL A 84 -1.83 8.44 4.13
CA VAL A 84 -2.55 9.51 4.81
C VAL A 84 -1.59 10.39 5.59
N ARG A 85 -1.97 11.64 5.67
CA ARG A 85 -1.22 12.61 6.46
C ARG A 85 -1.60 12.47 7.92
N LEU A 86 -0.61 12.43 8.77
CA LEU A 86 -0.83 12.21 10.20
C LEU A 86 -0.89 13.49 11.00
N THR A 87 -0.33 14.57 10.48
CA THR A 87 -0.35 15.86 11.21
C THR A 87 -0.65 17.03 10.30
#